data_cfb316984c32ec0898418cce4a1f43d0
#
_entry.id   cfb316984c32ec0898418cce4a1f43d0
#
_cell.length_a   1.000
_cell.length_b   1.000
_cell.length_c   1.000
_cell.angle_alpha   90.00
_cell.angle_beta   90.00
_cell.angle_gamma   90.00
#
_symmetry.space_group_name_H-M   'P 1'
#
loop_
_entity.id
_entity.type
_entity.pdbx_description
1 polymer ?
#
loop_
_entity_poly.entity_id
_entity_poly.type
_entity_poly.pdbx_seq_one_letter_code
_entity_poly.pdbx_strand_id
1 'polypeptide(L)'
;MGASPEDIQIKTAKAHFNVMLYPEVAETACRYLEKEFDQPYTKTIPIGIGATKEFIKEISDIFGLKTDNNYNERLRADWWSKSIDSTYFTGKRVYVFGDATHVKSSVKIANEEMGFEVVGLGCYNREFARDIRSLGKELNLDSLITDDYLEVEAEIQRLQPELILGTQMERHIGKRLGIPCAVISAPFHVQDHPARYSPQVGWEGANVIFDTWVHPLVMGLEEHLLHMFREDFEFKD
;
A
#
# COMPACT_ATOMS: atom_id res chain seq x y z
N MET A 1 -7.26 -17.97 -19.41
CA MET A 1 -8.12 -17.68 -20.56
C MET A 1 -8.08 -16.17 -20.76
N GLY A 2 -7.61 -15.68 -21.89
CA GLY A 2 -7.58 -14.27 -22.23
C GLY A 2 -8.58 -13.96 -23.34
N ALA A 3 -8.91 -12.68 -23.53
CA ALA A 3 -9.68 -12.23 -24.69
C ALA A 3 -8.77 -12.20 -25.92
N SER A 4 -9.32 -12.50 -27.12
CA SER A 4 -8.59 -12.28 -28.37
C SER A 4 -8.40 -10.78 -28.62
N PRO A 5 -7.44 -10.36 -29.47
CA PRO A 5 -7.33 -8.96 -29.87
C PRO A 5 -8.62 -8.39 -30.47
N GLU A 6 -9.35 -9.18 -31.22
CA GLU A 6 -10.64 -8.81 -31.82
C GLU A 6 -11.73 -8.64 -30.75
N ASP A 7 -11.79 -9.52 -29.72
CA ASP A 7 -12.69 -9.36 -28.59
C ASP A 7 -12.40 -8.07 -27.82
N ILE A 8 -11.12 -7.75 -27.60
CA ILE A 8 -10.72 -6.53 -26.92
C ILE A 8 -11.20 -5.32 -27.73
N GLN A 9 -10.93 -5.28 -29.00
CA GLN A 9 -11.33 -4.18 -29.89
C GLN A 9 -12.84 -3.96 -29.91
N ILE A 10 -13.62 -5.03 -30.04
CA ILE A 10 -15.09 -4.95 -30.16
C ILE A 10 -15.74 -4.62 -28.80
N LYS A 11 -15.28 -5.24 -27.71
CA LYS A 11 -15.90 -5.10 -26.38
C LYS A 11 -15.50 -3.79 -25.72
N THR A 12 -14.25 -3.38 -25.87
CA THR A 12 -13.74 -2.14 -25.26
C THR A 12 -14.44 -0.92 -25.84
N ALA A 13 -14.67 -0.87 -27.15
CA ALA A 13 -15.39 0.22 -27.80
C ALA A 13 -16.87 0.38 -27.35
N LYS A 14 -17.44 -0.63 -26.68
CA LYS A 14 -18.82 -0.62 -26.18
C LYS A 14 -18.92 -0.37 -24.69
N ALA A 15 -17.82 -0.19 -23.99
CA ALA A 15 -17.84 0.08 -22.56
C ALA A 15 -18.36 1.48 -22.28
N HIS A 16 -19.10 1.65 -21.18
CA HIS A 16 -19.60 2.95 -20.76
C HIS A 16 -18.53 3.75 -20.01
N PHE A 17 -17.62 3.06 -19.33
CA PHE A 17 -16.48 3.63 -18.62
C PHE A 17 -15.43 2.56 -18.38
N ASN A 18 -14.25 2.96 -17.94
CA ASN A 18 -13.15 2.06 -17.64
C ASN A 18 -12.76 2.15 -16.15
N VAL A 19 -12.46 1.02 -15.53
CA VAL A 19 -11.92 0.96 -14.18
C VAL A 19 -10.41 0.78 -14.27
N MET A 20 -9.66 1.81 -13.88
CA MET A 20 -8.22 1.77 -13.82
C MET A 20 -7.77 1.43 -12.40
N LEU A 21 -7.20 0.24 -12.19
CA LEU A 21 -6.71 -0.21 -10.89
C LEU A 21 -5.18 -0.16 -10.75
N TYR A 22 -4.47 -0.05 -11.87
CA TYR A 22 -3.00 0.00 -11.87
C TYR A 22 -2.50 0.93 -12.99
N PRO A 23 -2.27 2.22 -12.68
CA PRO A 23 -1.87 3.25 -13.64
C PRO A 23 -0.62 2.89 -14.45
N GLU A 24 0.37 2.24 -13.83
CA GLU A 24 1.65 1.87 -14.44
C GLU A 24 1.49 1.08 -15.76
N VAL A 25 0.41 0.34 -15.89
CA VAL A 25 0.13 -0.46 -17.10
C VAL A 25 -1.12 -0.02 -17.85
N ALA A 26 -2.04 0.69 -17.23
CA ALA A 26 -3.37 0.95 -17.78
C ALA A 26 -3.62 2.41 -18.17
N GLU A 27 -2.88 3.38 -17.63
CA GLU A 27 -3.21 4.81 -17.80
C GLU A 27 -3.20 5.24 -19.28
N THR A 28 -2.20 4.81 -20.05
CA THR A 28 -2.09 5.15 -21.47
C THR A 28 -3.29 4.61 -22.26
N ALA A 29 -3.73 3.38 -21.96
CA ALA A 29 -4.90 2.79 -22.61
C ALA A 29 -6.19 3.50 -22.20
N CYS A 30 -6.36 3.82 -20.93
CA CYS A 30 -7.54 4.55 -20.44
C CYS A 30 -7.66 5.95 -21.06
N ARG A 31 -6.55 6.69 -21.14
CA ARG A 31 -6.51 8.00 -21.81
C ARG A 31 -6.85 7.91 -23.30
N TYR A 32 -6.39 6.87 -23.97
CA TYR A 32 -6.72 6.64 -25.36
C TYR A 32 -8.22 6.39 -25.54
N LEU A 33 -8.82 5.52 -24.70
CA LEU A 33 -10.24 5.19 -24.75
C LEU A 33 -11.14 6.41 -24.41
N GLU A 34 -10.72 7.22 -23.45
CA GLU A 34 -11.40 8.46 -23.13
C GLU A 34 -11.41 9.41 -24.33
N LYS A 35 -10.27 9.59 -24.98
CA LYS A 35 -10.12 10.51 -26.10
C LYS A 35 -10.86 10.04 -27.36
N GLU A 36 -10.79 8.76 -27.71
CA GLU A 36 -11.31 8.24 -28.98
C GLU A 36 -12.78 7.79 -28.88
N PHE A 37 -13.26 7.41 -27.69
CA PHE A 37 -14.59 6.83 -27.50
C PHE A 37 -15.42 7.57 -26.43
N ASP A 38 -14.91 8.67 -25.88
CA ASP A 38 -15.56 9.44 -24.83
C ASP A 38 -15.91 8.57 -23.60
N GLN A 39 -15.03 7.63 -23.27
CA GLN A 39 -15.18 6.71 -22.15
C GLN A 39 -14.41 7.23 -20.94
N PRO A 40 -15.09 7.76 -19.92
CA PRO A 40 -14.44 8.17 -18.69
C PRO A 40 -13.78 6.97 -17.99
N TYR A 41 -12.78 7.23 -17.17
CA TYR A 41 -12.15 6.20 -16.38
C TYR A 41 -11.91 6.64 -14.94
N THR A 42 -11.87 5.67 -14.01
CA THR A 42 -11.58 5.94 -12.60
C THR A 42 -10.12 6.31 -12.41
N LYS A 43 -9.86 7.31 -11.56
CA LYS A 43 -8.52 7.79 -11.21
C LYS A 43 -8.11 7.36 -9.80
N THR A 44 -9.10 7.08 -8.95
CA THR A 44 -8.89 6.62 -7.58
C THR A 44 -8.60 5.13 -7.59
N ILE A 45 -7.52 4.72 -6.92
CA ILE A 45 -7.21 3.30 -6.70
C ILE A 45 -7.72 2.93 -5.31
N PRO A 46 -8.64 1.95 -5.17
CA PRO A 46 -9.30 1.66 -3.90
C PRO A 46 -8.43 0.84 -2.94
N ILE A 47 -7.24 1.32 -2.61
CA ILE A 47 -6.32 0.74 -1.63
C ILE A 47 -6.40 1.56 -0.34
N GLY A 48 -6.90 0.97 0.73
CA GLY A 48 -7.23 1.64 1.99
C GLY A 48 -8.71 2.00 2.12
N ILE A 49 -9.11 2.41 3.31
CA ILE A 49 -10.51 2.73 3.65
C ILE A 49 -10.97 4.01 2.96
N GLY A 50 -10.17 5.07 3.09
CA GLY A 50 -10.47 6.37 2.52
C GLY A 50 -10.58 6.31 1.00
N ALA A 51 -9.57 5.73 0.35
CA ALA A 51 -9.54 5.57 -1.11
C ALA A 51 -10.67 4.67 -1.63
N THR A 52 -11.09 3.64 -0.86
CA THR A 52 -12.25 2.81 -1.24
C THR A 52 -13.55 3.62 -1.23
N LYS A 53 -13.74 4.52 -0.26
CA LYS A 53 -14.90 5.43 -0.22
C LYS A 53 -14.88 6.42 -1.40
N GLU A 54 -13.72 7.00 -1.67
CA GLU A 54 -13.52 7.92 -2.80
C GLU A 54 -13.81 7.22 -4.14
N PHE A 55 -13.33 5.99 -4.32
CA PHE A 55 -13.56 5.19 -5.53
C PHE A 55 -15.05 4.89 -5.76
N ILE A 56 -15.79 4.52 -4.71
CA ILE A 56 -17.23 4.28 -4.82
C ILE A 56 -17.97 5.56 -5.19
N LYS A 57 -17.57 6.69 -4.61
CA LYS A 57 -18.12 8.00 -4.95
C LYS A 57 -17.82 8.35 -6.41
N GLU A 58 -16.59 8.19 -6.87
CA GLU A 58 -16.18 8.45 -8.26
C GLU A 58 -17.02 7.64 -9.25
N ILE A 59 -17.22 6.34 -9.01
CA ILE A 59 -18.11 5.51 -9.84
C ILE A 59 -19.55 6.05 -9.81
N SER A 60 -20.05 6.41 -8.65
CA SER A 60 -21.41 6.92 -8.51
C SER A 60 -21.61 8.23 -9.25
N ASP A 61 -20.61 9.09 -9.23
CA ASP A 61 -20.64 10.37 -9.97
C ASP A 61 -20.63 10.12 -11.50
N ILE A 62 -19.87 9.16 -12.00
CA ILE A 62 -19.85 8.76 -13.43
C ILE A 62 -21.25 8.31 -13.89
N PHE A 63 -21.98 7.60 -13.03
CA PHE A 63 -23.32 7.10 -13.37
C PHE A 63 -24.48 8.01 -12.93
N GLY A 64 -24.20 9.09 -12.21
CA GLY A 64 -25.23 9.93 -11.62
C GLY A 64 -26.08 9.22 -10.55
N LEU A 65 -25.49 8.26 -9.85
CA LEU A 65 -26.14 7.46 -8.81
C LEU A 65 -25.99 8.12 -7.42
N LYS A 66 -26.96 7.89 -6.55
CA LYS A 66 -26.81 8.23 -5.14
C LYS A 66 -26.02 7.13 -4.43
N THR A 67 -24.95 7.51 -3.75
CA THR A 67 -24.21 6.60 -2.88
C THR A 67 -24.99 6.33 -1.60
N ASP A 68 -25.15 5.06 -1.23
CA ASP A 68 -25.51 4.70 0.13
C ASP A 68 -24.23 4.74 0.99
N ASN A 69 -24.22 5.62 1.99
CA ASN A 69 -23.03 5.84 2.83
C ASN A 69 -22.91 4.84 4.00
N ASN A 70 -23.69 3.76 4.01
CA ASN A 70 -23.67 2.77 5.09
C ASN A 70 -22.57 1.72 4.89
N TYR A 71 -21.30 2.16 4.92
CA TYR A 71 -20.13 1.29 4.76
C TYR A 71 -19.67 0.62 6.07
N ASN A 72 -20.20 1.07 7.21
CA ASN A 72 -19.68 0.67 8.54
C ASN A 72 -19.83 -0.83 8.82
N GLU A 73 -20.88 -1.47 8.27
CA GLU A 73 -21.11 -2.90 8.48
C GLU A 73 -20.06 -3.83 7.86
N ARG A 74 -19.29 -3.32 6.89
CA ARG A 74 -18.27 -4.10 6.16
C ARG A 74 -16.84 -3.87 6.68
N LEU A 75 -16.67 -2.87 7.53
CA LEU A 75 -15.37 -2.49 8.06
C LEU A 75 -15.15 -3.14 9.42
N ARG A 76 -13.97 -3.69 9.64
CA ARG A 76 -13.50 -4.15 10.94
C ARG A 76 -12.81 -3.03 11.74
N ALA A 77 -12.82 -1.80 11.23
CA ALA A 77 -12.13 -0.66 11.84
C ALA A 77 -12.53 -0.42 13.30
N ASP A 78 -13.83 -0.52 13.62
CA ASP A 78 -14.31 -0.39 15.00
C ASP A 78 -13.78 -1.50 15.92
N TRP A 79 -13.57 -2.69 15.38
CA TRP A 79 -12.99 -3.80 16.12
C TRP A 79 -11.50 -3.54 16.39
N TRP A 80 -10.76 -3.04 15.42
CA TRP A 80 -9.34 -2.71 15.59
C TRP A 80 -9.14 -1.67 16.67
N SER A 81 -9.91 -0.56 16.64
CA SER A 81 -9.80 0.53 17.59
C SER A 81 -10.14 0.11 19.03
N LYS A 82 -10.89 -0.98 19.20
CA LYS A 82 -11.28 -1.50 20.52
C LYS A 82 -10.39 -2.63 21.04
N SER A 83 -9.76 -3.38 20.15
CA SER A 83 -9.00 -4.60 20.48
C SER A 83 -7.49 -4.42 20.52
N ILE A 84 -6.99 -3.34 19.97
CA ILE A 84 -5.56 -3.03 19.92
C ILE A 84 -5.34 -1.70 20.64
N ASP A 85 -4.27 -1.63 21.42
CA ASP A 85 -3.85 -0.36 22.00
C ASP A 85 -3.39 0.58 20.87
N SER A 86 -4.31 1.45 20.45
CA SER A 86 -4.08 2.39 19.34
C SER A 86 -2.91 3.35 19.62
N THR A 87 -2.59 3.58 20.90
CA THR A 87 -1.47 4.43 21.28
C THR A 87 -0.12 3.80 20.93
N TYR A 88 -0.06 2.45 20.88
CA TYR A 88 1.17 1.73 20.53
C TYR A 88 1.59 1.97 19.08
N PHE A 89 0.64 2.16 18.16
CA PHE A 89 0.92 2.36 16.73
C PHE A 89 1.07 3.83 16.34
N THR A 90 0.47 4.74 17.09
CA THR A 90 0.53 6.18 16.79
C THR A 90 1.98 6.69 16.83
N GLY A 91 2.39 7.33 15.76
CA GLY A 91 3.74 7.89 15.62
C GLY A 91 4.83 6.87 15.31
N LYS A 92 4.50 5.60 15.04
CA LYS A 92 5.48 4.62 14.56
C LYS A 92 6.10 5.09 13.24
N ARG A 93 7.42 5.11 13.20
CA ARG A 93 8.20 5.62 12.08
C ARG A 93 8.27 4.60 10.95
N VAL A 94 7.75 4.93 9.78
CA VAL A 94 7.70 4.01 8.64
C VAL A 94 8.42 4.55 7.42
N TYR A 95 9.14 3.68 6.72
CA TYR A 95 9.74 3.95 5.41
C TYR A 95 8.94 3.23 4.33
N VAL A 96 8.60 3.93 3.24
CA VAL A 96 7.73 3.40 2.19
C VAL A 96 8.46 3.39 0.86
N PHE A 97 8.61 2.21 0.23
CA PHE A 97 9.27 2.07 -1.06
C PHE A 97 8.60 0.99 -1.93
N GLY A 98 8.51 1.23 -3.24
CA GLY A 98 7.91 0.27 -4.16
C GLY A 98 7.51 0.88 -5.49
N ASP A 99 6.45 0.33 -6.13
CA ASP A 99 5.84 1.02 -7.25
C ASP A 99 5.03 2.25 -6.81
N ALA A 100 4.82 3.17 -7.74
CA ALA A 100 4.22 4.45 -7.41
C ALA A 100 2.79 4.33 -6.88
N THR A 101 1.99 3.41 -7.42
CA THR A 101 0.60 3.21 -6.99
C THR A 101 0.52 2.74 -5.53
N HIS A 102 1.30 1.72 -5.17
CA HIS A 102 1.31 1.20 -3.80
C HIS A 102 1.98 2.17 -2.82
N VAL A 103 3.03 2.88 -3.22
CA VAL A 103 3.67 3.90 -2.38
C VAL A 103 2.69 5.03 -2.05
N LYS A 104 2.00 5.60 -3.05
CA LYS A 104 1.00 6.66 -2.83
C LYS A 104 -0.11 6.20 -1.89
N SER A 105 -0.63 5.01 -2.11
CA SER A 105 -1.69 4.43 -1.28
C SER A 105 -1.20 4.12 0.15
N SER A 106 -0.02 3.53 0.28
CA SER A 106 0.55 3.16 1.58
C SER A 106 0.89 4.39 2.44
N VAL A 107 1.40 5.45 1.83
CA VAL A 107 1.66 6.72 2.54
C VAL A 107 0.36 7.29 3.10
N LYS A 108 -0.72 7.28 2.29
CA LYS A 108 -2.03 7.77 2.72
C LYS A 108 -2.61 6.93 3.87
N ILE A 109 -2.56 5.60 3.75
CA ILE A 109 -3.01 4.68 4.81
C ILE A 109 -2.17 4.88 6.08
N ALA A 110 -0.85 4.94 5.96
CA ALA A 110 0.04 5.12 7.09
C ALA A 110 -0.29 6.38 7.90
N ASN A 111 -0.40 7.53 7.23
CA ASN A 111 -0.64 8.79 7.89
C ASN A 111 -2.10 8.99 8.34
N GLU A 112 -3.07 8.69 7.47
CA GLU A 112 -4.47 9.08 7.68
C GLU A 112 -5.29 8.00 8.39
N GLU A 113 -4.96 6.71 8.18
CA GLU A 113 -5.76 5.60 8.71
C GLU A 113 -5.10 4.92 9.92
N MET A 114 -3.76 4.85 9.96
CA MET A 114 -3.03 4.15 11.03
C MET A 114 -2.30 5.08 12.01
N GLY A 115 -2.16 6.36 11.68
CA GLY A 115 -1.47 7.33 12.54
C GLY A 115 0.03 7.11 12.63
N PHE A 116 0.64 6.46 11.63
CA PHE A 116 2.09 6.31 11.52
C PHE A 116 2.74 7.62 11.07
N GLU A 117 4.02 7.78 11.38
CA GLU A 117 4.87 8.83 10.85
C GLU A 117 5.67 8.31 9.66
N VAL A 118 5.39 8.79 8.45
CA VAL A 118 6.21 8.48 7.28
C VAL A 118 7.50 9.29 7.36
N VAL A 119 8.64 8.63 7.54
CA VAL A 119 9.95 9.26 7.67
C VAL A 119 10.77 9.28 6.38
N GLY A 120 10.33 8.54 5.36
CA GLY A 120 10.92 8.53 4.03
C GLY A 120 10.06 7.75 3.06
N LEU A 121 10.16 8.12 1.79
CA LEU A 121 9.43 7.44 0.71
C LEU A 121 10.24 7.44 -0.59
N GLY A 122 9.95 6.47 -1.42
CA GLY A 122 10.57 6.41 -2.75
C GLY A 122 9.90 5.41 -3.68
N CYS A 123 10.29 5.42 -4.95
CA CYS A 123 9.83 4.43 -5.91
C CYS A 123 10.91 4.09 -6.93
N TYR A 124 10.78 2.91 -7.54
CA TYR A 124 11.64 2.48 -8.63
C TYR A 124 11.10 2.89 -10.03
N ASN A 125 9.84 3.35 -10.12
CA ASN A 125 9.21 3.76 -11.37
C ASN A 125 9.60 5.21 -11.72
N ARG A 126 10.55 5.41 -12.62
CA ARG A 126 11.00 6.75 -13.06
C ARG A 126 9.89 7.54 -13.75
N GLU A 127 8.95 6.87 -14.41
CA GLU A 127 7.82 7.49 -15.11
C GLU A 127 6.90 8.25 -14.14
N PHE A 128 6.73 7.76 -12.92
CA PHE A 128 5.90 8.36 -11.87
C PHE A 128 6.69 9.21 -10.85
N ALA A 129 7.97 9.46 -11.11
CA ALA A 129 8.85 10.21 -10.21
C ALA A 129 8.29 11.59 -9.83
N ARG A 130 7.58 12.25 -10.75
CA ARG A 130 6.96 13.55 -10.49
C ARG A 130 5.88 13.47 -9.41
N ASP A 131 5.05 12.44 -9.47
CA ASP A 131 3.95 12.23 -8.51
C ASP A 131 4.49 11.92 -7.12
N ILE A 132 5.49 11.05 -7.05
CA ILE A 132 6.13 10.69 -5.77
C ILE A 132 6.89 11.88 -5.15
N ARG A 133 7.55 12.71 -5.98
CA ARG A 133 8.17 13.95 -5.49
C ARG A 133 7.13 14.98 -5.03
N SER A 134 5.96 15.03 -5.66
CA SER A 134 4.87 15.89 -5.19
C SER A 134 4.38 15.44 -3.81
N LEU A 135 4.15 14.14 -3.65
CA LEU A 135 3.77 13.55 -2.36
C LEU A 135 4.82 13.79 -1.28
N GLY A 136 6.11 13.62 -1.59
CA GLY A 136 7.20 13.93 -0.66
C GLY A 136 7.17 15.39 -0.20
N LYS A 137 6.95 16.33 -1.13
CA LYS A 137 6.84 17.76 -0.78
C LYS A 137 5.66 18.06 0.16
N GLU A 138 4.53 17.40 -0.02
CA GLU A 138 3.37 17.54 0.88
C GLU A 138 3.71 17.11 2.31
N LEU A 139 4.61 16.14 2.46
CA LEU A 139 5.10 15.62 3.74
C LEU A 139 6.39 16.30 4.23
N ASN A 140 6.94 17.26 3.49
CA ASN A 140 8.26 17.87 3.73
C ASN A 140 9.40 16.82 3.74
N LEU A 141 9.32 15.82 2.88
CA LEU A 141 10.30 14.75 2.72
C LEU A 141 10.93 14.78 1.33
N ASP A 142 12.20 14.42 1.26
CA ASP A 142 12.87 14.12 0.01
C ASP A 142 12.46 12.72 -0.45
N SER A 143 12.13 12.59 -1.74
CA SER A 143 11.69 11.32 -2.33
C SER A 143 12.84 10.64 -3.05
N LEU A 144 13.13 9.39 -2.70
CA LEU A 144 14.14 8.58 -3.37
C LEU A 144 13.56 7.94 -4.64
N ILE A 145 14.13 8.28 -5.80
CA ILE A 145 13.73 7.70 -7.08
C ILE A 145 14.91 6.92 -7.65
N THR A 146 14.92 5.63 -7.43
CA THR A 146 16.03 4.75 -7.82
C THR A 146 15.57 3.31 -8.00
N ASP A 147 16.31 2.56 -8.83
CA ASP A 147 16.23 1.11 -8.97
C ASP A 147 17.45 0.41 -8.32
N ASP A 148 18.34 1.17 -7.70
CA ASP A 148 19.49 0.66 -6.96
C ASP A 148 19.12 0.35 -5.50
N TYR A 149 19.04 -0.93 -5.17
CA TYR A 149 18.73 -1.38 -3.80
C TYR A 149 19.78 -0.98 -2.75
N LEU A 150 21.02 -0.66 -3.15
CA LEU A 150 22.05 -0.17 -2.23
C LEU A 150 21.78 1.26 -1.77
N GLU A 151 21.26 2.11 -2.67
CA GLU A 151 20.80 3.45 -2.31
C GLU A 151 19.62 3.38 -1.34
N VAL A 152 18.68 2.45 -1.59
CA VAL A 152 17.54 2.23 -0.70
C VAL A 152 18.00 1.74 0.66
N GLU A 153 18.95 0.80 0.72
CA GLU A 153 19.51 0.30 1.98
C GLU A 153 20.21 1.41 2.77
N ALA A 154 21.01 2.24 2.10
CA ALA A 154 21.68 3.37 2.73
C ALA A 154 20.68 4.38 3.32
N GLU A 155 19.57 4.62 2.62
CA GLU A 155 18.53 5.53 3.11
C GLU A 155 17.77 4.94 4.31
N ILE A 156 17.44 3.65 4.29
CA ILE A 156 16.83 2.94 5.43
C ILE A 156 17.76 2.97 6.64
N GLN A 157 19.07 2.72 6.44
CA GLN A 157 20.06 2.81 7.51
C GLN A 157 20.16 4.22 8.10
N ARG A 158 20.08 5.25 7.27
CA ARG A 158 20.12 6.65 7.70
C ARG A 158 18.89 7.03 8.52
N LEU A 159 17.70 6.59 8.08
CA LEU A 159 16.43 6.97 8.67
C LEU A 159 16.05 6.12 9.89
N GLN A 160 16.55 4.89 9.99
CA GLN A 160 16.23 3.95 11.09
C GLN A 160 14.72 3.88 11.38
N PRO A 161 13.88 3.47 10.41
CA PRO A 161 12.44 3.31 10.63
C PRO A 161 12.15 2.13 11.57
N GLU A 162 10.97 2.12 12.17
CA GLU A 162 10.48 0.99 12.99
C GLU A 162 9.76 -0.06 12.13
N LEU A 163 9.31 0.32 10.94
CA LEU A 163 8.70 -0.58 9.95
C LEU A 163 9.10 -0.15 8.54
N ILE A 164 9.35 -1.13 7.70
CA ILE A 164 9.53 -0.95 6.27
C ILE A 164 8.28 -1.46 5.54
N LEU A 165 7.67 -0.59 4.73
CA LEU A 165 6.63 -0.94 3.77
C LEU A 165 7.28 -0.97 2.39
N GLY A 166 7.63 -2.15 1.90
CA GLY A 166 8.51 -2.26 0.75
C GLY A 166 8.15 -3.39 -0.21
N THR A 167 9.15 -3.82 -0.97
CA THR A 167 9.10 -4.99 -1.82
C THR A 167 9.84 -6.17 -1.17
N GLN A 168 9.95 -7.26 -1.90
CA GLN A 168 10.84 -8.37 -1.49
C GLN A 168 12.28 -7.90 -1.24
N MET A 169 12.77 -6.89 -1.96
CA MET A 169 14.14 -6.39 -1.80
C MET A 169 14.30 -5.69 -0.45
N GLU A 170 13.38 -4.81 -0.09
CA GLU A 170 13.38 -4.12 1.20
C GLU A 170 13.16 -5.07 2.37
N ARG A 171 12.44 -6.17 2.16
CA ARG A 171 12.33 -7.23 3.16
C ARG A 171 13.69 -7.89 3.45
N HIS A 172 14.53 -8.11 2.44
CA HIS A 172 15.88 -8.61 2.65
C HIS A 172 16.77 -7.59 3.38
N ILE A 173 16.61 -6.30 3.07
CA ILE A 173 17.27 -5.21 3.78
C ILE A 173 16.81 -5.19 5.25
N GLY A 174 15.51 -5.18 5.50
CA GLY A 174 14.93 -5.21 6.84
C GLY A 174 15.46 -6.39 7.68
N LYS A 175 15.52 -7.58 7.08
CA LYS A 175 16.06 -8.76 7.75
C LYS A 175 17.53 -8.61 8.15
N ARG A 176 18.36 -7.95 7.33
CA ARG A 176 19.77 -7.68 7.67
C ARG A 176 19.91 -6.64 8.77
N LEU A 177 19.03 -5.65 8.78
CA LEU A 177 19.06 -4.52 9.73
C LEU A 177 18.27 -4.79 11.02
N GLY A 178 17.57 -5.91 11.13
CA GLY A 178 16.69 -6.19 12.26
C GLY A 178 15.42 -5.32 12.29
N ILE A 179 14.99 -4.79 11.16
CA ILE A 179 13.80 -3.94 11.04
C ILE A 179 12.66 -4.76 10.42
N PRO A 180 11.47 -4.81 11.03
CA PRO A 180 10.32 -5.50 10.47
C PRO A 180 9.91 -4.90 9.13
N CYS A 181 9.44 -5.75 8.21
CA CYS A 181 9.03 -5.34 6.88
C CYS A 181 7.73 -6.03 6.46
N ALA A 182 6.79 -5.24 5.94
CA ALA A 182 5.63 -5.73 5.22
C ALA A 182 5.80 -5.49 3.72
N VAL A 183 5.51 -6.52 2.91
CA VAL A 183 5.61 -6.42 1.45
C VAL A 183 4.31 -5.84 0.89
N ILE A 184 4.41 -4.68 0.22
CA ILE A 184 3.28 -3.91 -0.30
C ILE A 184 3.17 -3.94 -1.82
N SER A 185 4.27 -4.17 -2.53
CA SER A 185 4.29 -4.15 -3.99
C SER A 185 5.30 -5.13 -4.58
N ALA A 186 5.24 -5.33 -5.89
CA ALA A 186 6.24 -6.12 -6.61
C ALA A 186 7.65 -5.48 -6.50
N PRO A 187 8.72 -6.29 -6.59
CA PRO A 187 8.72 -7.74 -6.77
C PRO A 187 8.26 -8.49 -5.52
N PHE A 188 7.45 -9.53 -5.72
CA PHE A 188 6.94 -10.41 -4.67
C PHE A 188 7.72 -11.73 -4.65
N HIS A 189 7.82 -12.34 -3.47
CA HIS A 189 8.18 -13.73 -3.34
C HIS A 189 6.91 -14.60 -3.26
N VAL A 190 7.03 -15.90 -3.59
CA VAL A 190 5.91 -16.85 -3.54
C VAL A 190 5.25 -16.95 -2.16
N GLN A 191 5.97 -16.65 -1.10
CA GLN A 191 5.44 -16.62 0.28
C GLN A 191 4.54 -15.39 0.56
N ASP A 192 4.65 -14.33 -0.25
CA ASP A 192 3.87 -13.11 -0.08
C ASP A 192 2.62 -13.15 -0.95
N HIS A 193 2.76 -13.65 -2.19
CA HIS A 193 1.70 -13.74 -3.18
C HIS A 193 2.08 -14.74 -4.28
N PRO A 194 1.24 -15.71 -4.67
CA PRO A 194 -0.16 -15.95 -4.28
C PRO A 194 -0.33 -16.94 -3.11
N ALA A 195 0.72 -17.37 -2.42
CA ALA A 195 0.65 -18.38 -1.35
C ALA A 195 -0.20 -17.95 -0.13
N ARG A 196 -0.50 -16.67 -0.02
CA ARG A 196 -1.33 -16.09 1.04
C ARG A 196 -2.59 -15.47 0.47
N TYR A 197 -3.64 -15.44 1.29
CA TYR A 197 -4.80 -14.60 1.03
C TYR A 197 -4.40 -13.15 1.26
N SER A 198 -4.19 -12.40 0.18
CA SER A 198 -3.64 -11.05 0.24
C SER A 198 -4.34 -10.08 -0.72
N PRO A 199 -5.65 -9.86 -0.58
CA PRO A 199 -6.34 -8.80 -1.32
C PRO A 199 -5.75 -7.43 -0.93
N GLN A 200 -5.66 -6.52 -1.91
CA GLN A 200 -5.11 -5.17 -1.70
C GLN A 200 -6.18 -4.09 -1.86
N VAL A 201 -7.29 -4.39 -2.51
CA VAL A 201 -8.32 -3.41 -2.86
C VAL A 201 -9.62 -3.61 -2.11
N GLY A 202 -10.37 -2.52 -1.92
CA GLY A 202 -11.68 -2.54 -1.26
C GLY A 202 -11.59 -2.74 0.25
N TRP A 203 -12.73 -3.02 0.87
CA TRP A 203 -12.86 -3.17 2.32
C TRP A 203 -12.04 -4.33 2.89
N GLU A 204 -12.06 -5.45 2.20
CA GLU A 204 -11.28 -6.62 2.61
C GLU A 204 -9.78 -6.37 2.42
N GLY A 205 -9.39 -5.66 1.35
CA GLY A 205 -8.01 -5.22 1.16
C GLY A 205 -7.52 -4.35 2.32
N ALA A 206 -8.32 -3.41 2.78
CA ALA A 206 -7.99 -2.57 3.94
C ALA A 206 -7.81 -3.40 5.23
N ASN A 207 -8.67 -4.40 5.46
CA ASN A 207 -8.54 -5.30 6.61
C ASN A 207 -7.24 -6.12 6.56
N VAL A 208 -6.89 -6.65 5.40
CA VAL A 208 -5.67 -7.46 5.21
C VAL A 208 -4.41 -6.60 5.30
N ILE A 209 -4.44 -5.38 4.77
CA ILE A 209 -3.33 -4.42 4.89
C ILE A 209 -3.06 -4.12 6.35
N PHE A 210 -4.10 -3.81 7.14
CA PHE A 210 -3.95 -3.57 8.57
C PHE A 210 -3.29 -4.75 9.27
N ASP A 211 -3.82 -5.96 9.11
CA ASP A 211 -3.27 -7.17 9.71
C ASP A 211 -1.80 -7.39 9.31
N THR A 212 -1.51 -7.24 8.03
CA THR A 212 -0.17 -7.45 7.46
C THR A 212 0.86 -6.45 7.99
N TRP A 213 0.49 -5.20 8.25
CA TRP A 213 1.41 -4.18 8.73
C TRP A 213 1.57 -4.20 10.25
N VAL A 214 0.49 -4.51 10.97
CA VAL A 214 0.50 -4.58 12.44
C VAL A 214 1.26 -5.80 12.93
N HIS A 215 1.08 -6.96 12.30
CA HIS A 215 1.68 -8.20 12.75
C HIS A 215 3.22 -8.14 12.92
N PRO A 216 4.01 -7.65 11.93
CA PRO A 216 5.45 -7.53 12.10
C PRO A 216 5.89 -6.61 13.26
N LEU A 217 5.12 -5.55 13.52
CA LEU A 217 5.40 -4.64 14.64
C LEU A 217 5.15 -5.31 16.00
N VAL A 218 4.07 -6.07 16.12
CA VAL A 218 3.72 -6.78 17.35
C VAL A 218 4.72 -7.90 17.64
N MET A 219 5.11 -8.67 16.62
CA MET A 219 6.11 -9.73 16.76
C MET A 219 7.49 -9.17 17.13
N GLY A 220 7.87 -8.03 16.58
CA GLY A 220 9.11 -7.35 16.96
C GLY A 220 9.15 -6.91 18.42
N LEU A 221 8.00 -6.54 18.99
CA LEU A 221 7.88 -6.24 20.42
C LEU A 221 8.15 -7.49 21.27
N GLU A 222 7.56 -8.62 20.90
CA GLU A 222 7.74 -9.89 21.62
C GLU A 222 9.21 -10.33 21.61
N GLU A 223 9.87 -10.27 20.47
CA GLU A 223 11.31 -10.59 20.37
C GLU A 223 12.17 -9.64 21.23
N HIS A 224 11.81 -8.36 21.29
CA HIS A 224 12.51 -7.38 22.12
C HIS A 224 12.33 -7.68 23.60
N LEU A 225 11.12 -8.02 24.05
CA LEU A 225 10.85 -8.43 25.44
C LEU A 225 11.61 -9.69 25.82
N LEU A 226 11.63 -10.70 24.97
CA LEU A 226 12.42 -11.91 25.19
C LEU A 226 13.91 -11.62 25.33
N HIS A 227 14.45 -10.67 24.56
CA HIS A 227 15.85 -10.27 24.68
C HIS A 227 16.14 -9.52 25.97
N MET A 228 15.24 -8.64 26.42
CA MET A 228 15.37 -7.89 27.68
C MET A 228 15.29 -8.78 28.91
N PHE A 229 14.47 -9.83 28.87
CA PHE A 229 14.22 -10.72 29.99
C PHE A 229 14.84 -12.11 29.80
N ARG A 230 15.85 -12.22 28.93
CA ARG A 230 16.48 -13.50 28.58
C ARG A 230 17.00 -14.26 29.81
N GLU A 231 17.58 -13.58 30.80
CA GLU A 231 18.08 -14.16 32.02
C GLU A 231 16.97 -14.68 32.95
N ASP A 232 15.77 -14.08 32.87
CA ASP A 232 14.62 -14.49 33.70
C ASP A 232 13.92 -15.74 33.15
N PHE A 233 14.12 -16.07 31.88
CA PHE A 233 13.53 -17.23 31.20
C PHE A 233 14.51 -18.40 31.00
N GLU A 234 15.75 -18.29 31.44
CA GLU A 234 16.65 -19.44 31.46
C GLU A 234 16.19 -20.45 32.51
N PHE A 235 15.59 -21.55 32.05
CA PHE A 235 15.37 -22.72 32.89
C PHE A 235 16.75 -23.26 33.29
N LYS A 236 17.09 -23.14 34.55
CA LYS A 236 18.24 -23.82 35.10
C LYS A 236 17.94 -25.33 35.16
N ASP A 237 18.64 -26.14 34.34
CA ASP A 237 18.61 -27.60 34.40
C ASP A 237 19.03 -28.11 35.78
#